data_f2bd429e958f9435ff422c6ec919b012
#
_entry.id   f2bd429e958f9435ff422c6ec919b012
#
_cell.length_a   1.000
_cell.length_b   1.000
_cell.length_c   1.000
_cell.angle_alpha   90.00
_cell.angle_beta   90.00
_cell.angle_gamma   90.00
#
_symmetry.space_group_name_H-M   'P 1'
#
loop_
_entity.id
_entity.type
_entity.pdbx_description
1 polymer ?
#
loop_
_entity_poly.entity_id
_entity_poly.type
_entity_poly.pdbx_seq_one_letter_code
_entity_poly.pdbx_strand_id
1 'polypeptide(L)'
;MTTVFLGLGANLGDRAGNLVAAGEALTPVLRVIRASRVYESEPVGLRAQPLFLNRVLEGETRLRPSALLFHLKEIERRMGREAGPRYGPR
;
A
#
# COMPACT_ATOMS: atom_id res chain seq x y z
N MET A 1 -11.50 -13.27 11.89
CA MET A 1 -10.72 -12.46 10.94
C MET A 1 -11.45 -11.17 10.61
N THR A 2 -10.71 -10.13 10.34
CA THR A 2 -11.27 -8.82 10.01
C THR A 2 -11.00 -8.49 8.57
N THR A 3 -12.00 -8.00 7.85
CA THR A 3 -11.82 -7.51 6.49
C THR A 3 -11.30 -6.09 6.54
N VAL A 4 -10.27 -5.81 5.74
CA VAL A 4 -9.66 -4.49 5.67
C VAL A 4 -9.47 -4.10 4.21
N PHE A 5 -9.41 -2.79 3.98
CA PHE A 5 -9.09 -2.22 2.68
C PHE A 5 -7.82 -1.39 2.85
N LEU A 6 -6.81 -1.72 2.04
CA LEU A 6 -5.53 -1.04 2.10
C LEU A 6 -5.23 -0.38 0.77
N GLY A 7 -4.85 0.90 0.81
CA GLY A 7 -4.35 1.58 -0.36
C GLY A 7 -2.85 1.42 -0.47
N LEU A 8 -2.37 1.09 -1.66
CA LEU A 8 -0.95 1.05 -1.96
C LEU A 8 -0.64 2.18 -2.93
N GLY A 9 0.48 2.86 -2.72
CA GLY A 9 0.87 3.94 -3.61
C GLY A 9 2.38 3.99 -3.80
N ALA A 10 2.81 4.35 -5.00
CA ALA A 10 4.21 4.53 -5.32
C ALA A 10 4.35 5.59 -6.39
N ASN A 11 5.27 6.55 -6.21
CA ASN A 11 5.47 7.60 -7.20
C ASN A 11 6.92 7.82 -7.63
N LEU A 12 7.87 7.16 -7.00
CA LEU A 12 9.28 7.31 -7.33
C LEU A 12 9.88 5.97 -7.75
N GLY A 13 10.90 6.03 -8.59
CA GLY A 13 11.60 4.84 -9.06
C GLY A 13 10.72 3.95 -9.91
N ASP A 14 10.87 2.65 -9.76
CA ASP A 14 10.06 1.66 -10.45
C ASP A 14 8.71 1.52 -9.75
N ARG A 15 7.78 2.39 -10.14
CA ARG A 15 6.47 2.48 -9.48
C ARG A 15 5.72 1.15 -9.49
N ALA A 16 5.67 0.50 -10.65
CA ALA A 16 4.95 -0.76 -10.78
C ALA A 16 5.60 -1.86 -9.93
N GLY A 17 6.92 -1.97 -9.99
CA GLY A 17 7.64 -2.95 -9.18
C GLY A 17 7.48 -2.70 -7.69
N ASN A 18 7.44 -1.43 -7.28
CA ASN A 18 7.25 -1.08 -5.88
C ASN A 18 5.84 -1.47 -5.39
N LEU A 19 4.81 -1.31 -6.23
CA LEU A 19 3.48 -1.77 -5.86
C LEU A 19 3.43 -3.30 -5.67
N VAL A 20 4.07 -4.03 -6.58
CA VAL A 20 4.15 -5.49 -6.47
C VAL A 20 4.89 -5.89 -5.20
N ALA A 21 6.01 -5.25 -4.91
CA ALA A 21 6.80 -5.55 -3.71
C ALA A 21 6.02 -5.27 -2.43
N ALA A 22 5.26 -4.17 -2.40
CA ALA A 22 4.43 -3.84 -1.24
C ALA A 22 3.35 -4.90 -1.01
N GLY A 23 2.70 -5.35 -2.08
CA GLY A 23 1.69 -6.40 -1.98
C GLY A 23 2.28 -7.71 -1.47
N GLU A 24 3.45 -8.08 -1.97
CA GLU A 24 4.13 -9.30 -1.52
C GLU A 24 4.54 -9.21 -0.06
N ALA A 25 4.97 -8.04 0.38
CA ALA A 25 5.38 -7.85 1.78
C ALA A 25 4.20 -7.98 2.75
N LEU A 26 2.97 -7.83 2.26
CA LEU A 26 1.76 -7.97 3.09
C LEU A 26 1.31 -9.42 3.25
N THR A 27 1.75 -10.34 2.41
CA THR A 27 1.21 -11.71 2.41
C THR A 27 1.33 -12.42 3.76
N PRO A 28 2.37 -12.21 4.58
CA PRO A 28 2.43 -12.88 5.89
C PRO A 28 1.33 -12.44 6.86
N VAL A 29 0.74 -11.27 6.69
CA VAL A 29 -0.22 -10.72 7.64
C VAL A 29 -1.59 -10.47 7.03
N LEU A 30 -1.74 -10.61 5.70
CA LEU A 30 -2.97 -10.29 5.00
C LEU A 30 -3.26 -11.35 3.95
N ARG A 31 -4.48 -11.89 3.98
CA ARG A 31 -4.97 -12.74 2.91
C ARG A 31 -5.75 -11.88 1.94
N VAL A 32 -5.18 -11.62 0.77
CA VAL A 32 -5.81 -10.76 -0.22
C VAL A 32 -7.00 -11.49 -0.86
N ILE A 33 -8.16 -10.87 -0.83
CA ILE A 33 -9.37 -11.38 -1.45
C ILE A 33 -9.55 -10.81 -2.84
N ARG A 34 -9.36 -9.51 -2.97
CA ARG A 34 -9.50 -8.79 -4.24
C ARG A 34 -8.52 -7.64 -4.31
N ALA A 35 -8.15 -7.28 -5.53
CA ALA A 35 -7.32 -6.11 -5.78
C ALA A 35 -7.97 -5.27 -6.85
N SER A 36 -7.94 -3.96 -6.70
CA SER A 36 -8.39 -3.06 -7.75
C SER A 36 -7.39 -3.09 -8.91
N ARG A 37 -7.79 -2.52 -10.05
CA ARG A 37 -6.81 -2.21 -11.09
C ARG A 37 -5.85 -1.14 -10.56
N VAL A 38 -4.71 -1.02 -11.21
CA VAL A 38 -3.76 0.04 -10.93
C VAL A 38 -4.21 1.31 -11.63
N TYR A 39 -4.14 2.45 -10.96
CA TYR A 39 -4.52 3.73 -11.54
C TYR A 39 -3.54 4.81 -11.11
N GLU A 40 -3.49 5.91 -11.86
CA GLU A 40 -2.60 7.02 -11.56
C GLU A 40 -3.36 8.15 -10.86
N SER A 41 -2.65 8.87 -9.99
CA SER A 41 -3.17 10.07 -9.37
C SER A 41 -2.06 11.10 -9.20
N GLU A 42 -2.44 12.38 -9.10
CA GLU A 42 -1.50 13.45 -8.92
C GLU A 42 -1.06 13.56 -7.45
N PRO A 43 0.23 13.89 -7.20
CA PRO A 43 0.67 14.19 -5.84
C PRO A 43 0.00 15.46 -5.34
N VAL A 44 -0.40 15.45 -4.08
CA VAL A 44 -1.02 16.64 -3.47
C VAL A 44 0.04 17.69 -3.21
N GLY A 45 -0.16 18.88 -3.76
CA GLY A 45 0.64 20.05 -3.43
C GLY A 45 2.01 20.17 -4.08
N LEU A 46 2.50 19.15 -4.78
CA LEU A 46 3.83 19.16 -5.38
C LEU A 46 3.74 18.77 -6.85
N ARG A 47 3.81 19.77 -7.72
CA ARG A 47 3.60 19.57 -9.16
C ARG A 47 4.77 18.92 -9.88
N ALA A 48 5.96 19.03 -9.32
CA ALA A 48 7.16 18.54 -9.99
C ALA A 48 7.38 17.03 -9.76
N GLN A 49 6.56 16.38 -8.96
CA GLN A 49 6.72 14.96 -8.69
C GLN A 49 6.02 14.11 -9.74
N PRO A 50 6.53 12.91 -10.00
CA PRO A 50 5.83 11.95 -10.87
C PRO A 50 4.46 11.60 -10.30
N LEU A 51 3.57 11.16 -11.18
CA LEU A 51 2.26 10.68 -10.76
C LEU A 51 2.39 9.42 -9.91
N PHE A 52 1.50 9.28 -8.93
CA PHE A 52 1.40 8.06 -8.16
C PHE A 52 0.76 6.96 -8.99
N LEU A 53 1.26 5.74 -8.84
CA LEU A 53 0.50 4.55 -9.17
C LEU A 53 -0.15 4.05 -7.88
N ASN A 54 -1.42 3.69 -7.97
CA ASN A 54 -2.20 3.30 -6.81
C ASN A 54 -2.96 2.01 -7.07
N ARG A 55 -3.19 1.28 -6.00
CA ARG A 55 -4.05 0.10 -6.02
C ARG A 55 -4.67 -0.08 -4.65
N VAL A 56 -5.90 -0.55 -4.60
CA VAL A 56 -6.58 -0.90 -3.35
C VAL A 56 -6.65 -2.41 -3.24
N LEU A 57 -6.29 -2.94 -2.08
CA LEU A 57 -6.44 -4.35 -1.77
C LEU A 57 -7.56 -4.52 -0.75
N GLU A 58 -8.41 -5.50 -0.98
CA GLU A 58 -9.35 -5.98 0.02
C GLU A 58 -8.81 -7.29 0.56
N GLY A 59 -8.66 -7.40 1.87
CA GLY A 59 -8.09 -8.60 2.45
C GLY A 59 -8.62 -8.89 3.83
N GLU A 60 -8.24 -10.05 4.35
CA GLU A 60 -8.57 -10.46 5.71
C GLU A 60 -7.31 -10.61 6.52
N THR A 61 -7.37 -10.17 7.77
CA THR A 61 -6.26 -10.28 8.70
C THR A 61 -6.74 -10.79 10.06
N ARG A 62 -5.85 -11.51 10.75
CA ARG A 62 -6.09 -11.90 12.13
C ARG A 62 -5.51 -10.90 13.13
N LEU A 63 -4.78 -9.91 12.62
CA LEU A 63 -4.14 -8.92 13.47
C LEU A 63 -5.14 -7.90 13.97
N ARG A 64 -4.91 -7.40 15.18
CA ARG A 64 -5.61 -6.23 15.68
C ARG A 64 -5.19 -5.01 14.86
N PRO A 65 -6.02 -3.97 14.79
CA PRO A 65 -5.68 -2.77 14.01
C PRO A 65 -4.31 -2.18 14.36
N SER A 66 -3.95 -2.13 15.64
CA SER A 66 -2.66 -1.58 16.04
C SER A 66 -1.49 -2.44 15.55
N ALA A 67 -1.64 -3.76 15.59
CA ALA A 67 -0.60 -4.66 15.09
C ALA A 67 -0.48 -4.58 13.57
N LEU A 68 -1.60 -4.49 12.86
CA LEU A 68 -1.58 -4.33 11.43
C LEU A 68 -0.89 -3.01 11.05
N LEU A 69 -1.24 -1.92 11.72
CA LEU A 69 -0.63 -0.62 11.47
C LEU A 69 0.89 -0.67 11.68
N PHE A 70 1.34 -1.36 12.72
CA PHE A 70 2.77 -1.53 12.97
C PHE A 70 3.45 -2.20 11.76
N HIS A 71 2.86 -3.27 11.24
CA HIS A 71 3.41 -3.97 10.08
C HIS A 71 3.43 -3.08 8.83
N LEU A 72 2.37 -2.29 8.62
CA LEU A 72 2.31 -1.37 7.48
C LEU A 72 3.42 -0.34 7.56
N LYS A 73 3.66 0.21 8.74
CA LYS A 73 4.73 1.20 8.92
C LYS A 73 6.11 0.59 8.73
N GLU A 74 6.31 -0.65 9.15
CA GLU A 74 7.56 -1.35 8.92
C GLU A 74 7.81 -1.59 7.43
N ILE A 75 6.78 -1.93 6.69
CA ILE A 75 6.90 -2.11 5.24
C ILE A 75 7.27 -0.77 4.59
N GLU A 76 6.58 0.31 4.95
CA GLU A 76 6.91 1.64 4.43
C GLU A 76 8.37 2.02 4.71
N ARG A 77 8.81 1.77 5.92
CA ARG A 77 10.18 2.10 6.32
C ARG A 77 11.20 1.33 5.49
N ARG A 78 10.95 0.02 5.27
CA ARG A 78 11.86 -0.80 4.48
C ARG A 78 11.88 -0.39 3.01
N MET A 79 10.79 0.18 2.51
CA MET A 79 10.69 0.62 1.13
C MET A 79 11.06 2.09 0.94
N GLY A 80 11.61 2.75 1.97
CA GLY A 80 12.12 4.11 1.86
C GLY A 80 11.04 5.19 1.83
N ARG A 81 9.79 4.84 2.13
CA ARG A 81 8.65 5.75 2.21
C ARG A 81 8.19 6.34 0.88
N GLU A 82 8.86 6.02 -0.23
CA GLU A 82 8.39 6.43 -1.55
C GLU A 82 7.27 5.55 -2.05
N ALA A 83 7.07 4.40 -1.42
CA ALA A 83 6.06 3.45 -1.79
C ALA A 83 5.59 2.70 -0.55
N GLY A 84 4.48 1.97 -0.68
CA GLY A 84 4.02 1.11 0.39
C GLY A 84 2.54 1.28 0.67
N PRO A 85 2.05 0.50 1.64
CA PRO A 85 0.63 0.50 1.97
C PRO A 85 0.23 1.71 2.81
N ARG A 86 -1.03 2.10 2.66
CA ARG A 86 -1.68 3.09 3.51
C ARG A 86 -2.92 2.45 4.08
N TYR A 87 -3.19 2.72 5.35
CA TYR A 87 -4.35 2.17 6.03
C TYR A 87 -5.43 3.23 6.14
N GLY A 88 -6.65 2.86 5.70
CA GLY A 88 -7.79 3.75 5.76
C GLY A 88 -7.83 4.74 4.60
N PRO A 89 -8.81 5.64 4.60
CA PRO A 89 -8.94 6.65 3.54
C PRO A 89 -7.81 7.69 3.63
N ARG A 90 -7.52 8.26 2.50
CA ARG A 90 -6.47 9.27 2.39
C ARG A 90 -7.03 10.63 2.11
#